data_a3c7e7223c6f68633797cd27ebf143ee
#
_entry.id   a3c7e7223c6f68633797cd27ebf143ee
#
_cell.length_a   1.000
_cell.length_b   1.000
_cell.length_c   1.000
_cell.angle_alpha   90.00
_cell.angle_beta   90.00
_cell.angle_gamma   90.00
#
_symmetry.space_group_name_H-M   'P 1'
#
loop_
_entity.id
_entity.type
_entity.pdbx_description
1 polymer ?
#
loop_
_entity_poly.entity_id
_entity_poly.type
_entity_poly.pdbx_seq_one_letter_code
_entity_poly.pdbx_strand_id
1 'polypeptide(L)'
;MDNQKPFHTNIRSSIRIKQLEKRHFCDPSLACALLGATPKSLLADLETLGFLFEALCERDLKIYAESNDAKLYHYQDYNNNEIDAVVEMPDGSWGAFEIKLGANQLDAAAEKLIRINNGIVKDPKGKPPKVLCIICGLSNASYVRPDGVVVVPITALRN
;
A
#
# COMPACT_ATOMS: atom_id res chain seq x y z
N MET A 1 17.12 -4.21 -5.84
CA MET A 1 16.31 -3.26 -5.05
C MET A 1 15.54 -2.39 -6.03
N ASP A 2 14.28 -2.16 -5.75
CA ASP A 2 13.42 -1.27 -6.54
C ASP A 2 13.15 0.00 -5.74
N ASN A 3 12.97 1.13 -6.44
CA ASN A 3 12.74 2.43 -5.83
C ASN A 3 11.34 2.91 -6.20
N GLN A 4 10.51 3.11 -5.21
CA GLN A 4 9.17 3.64 -5.37
C GLN A 4 9.17 5.15 -5.13
N LYS A 5 8.69 5.91 -6.13
CA LYS A 5 8.66 7.37 -6.08
C LYS A 5 7.54 7.87 -5.14
N PRO A 6 7.72 9.06 -4.54
CA PRO A 6 6.66 9.69 -3.76
C PRO A 6 5.50 10.15 -4.66
N PHE A 7 4.28 9.97 -4.16
CA PHE A 7 3.05 10.39 -4.81
C PHE A 7 2.64 11.79 -4.36
N HIS A 8 2.20 12.62 -5.30
CA HIS A 8 1.63 13.93 -5.05
C HIS A 8 0.17 13.96 -5.45
N THR A 9 -0.72 14.18 -4.49
CA THR A 9 -2.18 14.28 -4.75
C THR A 9 -2.52 15.38 -5.74
N ASN A 10 -1.74 16.46 -5.74
CA ASN A 10 -1.74 17.53 -6.72
C ASN A 10 -0.46 18.36 -6.54
N ILE A 11 0.18 18.80 -7.62
CA ILE A 11 1.37 19.67 -7.61
C ILE A 11 1.12 20.98 -6.83
N ARG A 12 -0.14 21.44 -6.78
CA ARG A 12 -0.55 22.68 -6.10
C ARG A 12 -1.19 22.45 -4.73
N SER A 13 -1.17 21.21 -4.22
CA SER A 13 -1.66 20.88 -2.87
C SER A 13 -0.86 21.61 -1.79
N SER A 14 -1.53 22.03 -0.73
CA SER A 14 -0.88 22.58 0.46
C SER A 14 -0.19 21.49 1.31
N ILE A 15 -0.53 20.24 1.10
CA ILE A 15 0.08 19.10 1.80
C ILE A 15 1.48 18.87 1.24
N ARG A 16 2.48 19.04 2.12
CA ARG A 16 3.88 18.78 1.76
C ARG A 16 4.18 17.30 1.84
N ILE A 17 4.71 16.74 0.74
CA ILE A 17 5.08 15.32 0.61
C ILE A 17 6.60 15.19 0.75
N LYS A 18 7.04 14.19 1.52
CA LYS A 18 8.47 13.84 1.60
C LYS A 18 8.95 13.31 0.26
N GLN A 19 10.12 13.76 -0.19
CA GLN A 19 10.66 13.45 -1.51
C GLN A 19 11.57 12.21 -1.53
N LEU A 20 11.66 11.51 -0.40
CA LEU A 20 12.48 10.30 -0.32
C LEU A 20 11.78 9.14 -1.04
N GLU A 21 12.54 8.43 -1.86
CA GLU A 21 12.07 7.20 -2.49
C GLU A 21 12.05 6.07 -1.44
N LYS A 22 10.96 5.31 -1.42
CA LYS A 22 10.87 4.06 -0.64
C LYS A 22 11.64 2.97 -1.38
N ARG A 23 12.47 2.22 -0.66
CA ARG A 23 13.26 1.11 -1.19
C ARG A 23 12.68 -0.21 -0.69
N HIS A 24 12.46 -1.13 -1.59
CA HIS A 24 12.02 -2.48 -1.26
C HIS A 24 12.76 -3.52 -2.12
N PHE A 25 12.63 -4.78 -1.76
CA PHE A 25 13.12 -5.87 -2.59
C PHE A 25 12.22 -6.03 -3.81
N CYS A 26 12.83 -6.08 -5.00
CA CYS A 26 12.10 -6.40 -6.23
C CYS A 26 11.52 -7.82 -6.24
N ASP A 27 12.15 -8.72 -5.46
CA ASP A 27 11.65 -10.07 -5.21
C ASP A 27 11.96 -10.48 -3.77
N PRO A 28 10.94 -10.63 -2.89
CA PRO A 28 11.14 -11.02 -1.50
C PRO A 28 11.71 -12.44 -1.34
N SER A 29 11.63 -13.29 -2.36
CA SER A 29 12.25 -14.63 -2.32
C SER A 29 13.76 -14.57 -2.18
N LEU A 30 14.40 -13.55 -2.75
CA LEU A 30 15.84 -13.32 -2.58
C LEU A 30 16.20 -12.97 -1.13
N ALA A 31 15.36 -12.17 -0.47
CA ALA A 31 15.55 -11.87 0.95
C ALA A 31 15.37 -13.13 1.80
N CYS A 32 14.34 -13.95 1.53
CA CYS A 32 14.14 -15.24 2.20
C CYS A 32 15.38 -16.15 2.05
N ALA A 33 15.92 -16.26 0.85
CA ALA A 33 17.10 -17.10 0.57
C ALA A 33 18.34 -16.59 1.32
N LEU A 34 18.59 -15.27 1.33
CA LEU A 34 19.73 -14.67 2.02
C LEU A 34 19.63 -14.84 3.55
N LEU A 35 18.42 -14.76 4.09
CA LEU A 35 18.15 -14.94 5.53
C LEU A 35 18.12 -16.42 5.93
N GLY A 36 18.16 -17.35 4.99
CA GLY A 36 17.92 -18.77 5.26
C GLY A 36 16.53 -19.03 5.84
N ALA A 37 15.56 -18.18 5.48
CA ALA A 37 14.22 -18.22 6.05
C ALA A 37 13.46 -19.46 5.61
N THR A 38 12.77 -20.08 6.57
CA THR A 38 11.87 -21.22 6.36
C THR A 38 10.45 -20.80 6.75
N PRO A 39 9.40 -21.49 6.29
CA PRO A 39 8.04 -21.21 6.75
C PRO A 39 7.92 -21.20 8.29
N LYS A 40 8.61 -22.13 8.95
CA LYS A 40 8.61 -22.23 10.41
C LYS A 40 9.28 -21.01 11.08
N SER A 41 10.44 -20.56 10.57
CA SER A 41 11.12 -19.40 11.14
C SER A 41 10.33 -18.11 10.91
N LEU A 42 9.68 -17.95 9.75
CA LEU A 42 8.85 -16.77 9.45
C LEU A 42 7.58 -16.76 10.30
N LEU A 43 6.95 -17.88 10.56
CA LEU A 43 5.80 -17.94 11.48
C LEU A 43 6.19 -17.66 12.93
N ALA A 44 7.44 -17.86 13.31
CA ALA A 44 7.97 -17.50 14.62
C ALA A 44 8.40 -16.02 14.71
N ASP A 45 8.58 -15.36 13.57
CA ASP A 45 8.96 -13.93 13.46
C ASP A 45 8.00 -13.22 12.51
N LEU A 46 6.84 -12.84 13.05
CA LEU A 46 5.77 -12.18 12.29
C LEU A 46 6.15 -10.78 11.81
N GLU A 47 7.13 -10.12 12.43
CA GLU A 47 7.63 -8.82 11.98
C GLU A 47 8.38 -8.97 10.67
N THR A 48 9.36 -9.86 10.60
CA THR A 48 10.07 -10.19 9.35
C THR A 48 9.11 -10.69 8.27
N LEU A 49 8.15 -11.56 8.63
CA LEU A 49 7.13 -12.03 7.69
C LEU A 49 6.28 -10.85 7.17
N GLY A 50 5.93 -9.90 8.02
CA GLY A 50 5.18 -8.70 7.64
C GLY A 50 5.92 -7.85 6.59
N PHE A 51 7.20 -7.59 6.78
CA PHE A 51 8.03 -6.86 5.79
C PHE A 51 8.16 -7.60 4.46
N LEU A 52 8.34 -8.92 4.50
CA LEU A 52 8.41 -9.73 3.29
C LEU A 52 7.06 -9.78 2.56
N PHE A 53 5.96 -9.83 3.30
CA PHE A 53 4.61 -9.77 2.76
C PHE A 53 4.32 -8.41 2.11
N GLU A 54 4.72 -7.31 2.75
CA GLU A 54 4.61 -5.96 2.17
C GLU A 54 5.37 -5.87 0.84
N ALA A 55 6.63 -6.32 0.81
CA ALA A 55 7.44 -6.36 -0.41
C ALA A 55 6.81 -7.23 -1.52
N LEU A 56 6.18 -8.35 -1.16
CA LEU A 56 5.44 -9.20 -2.10
C LEU A 56 4.25 -8.46 -2.71
N CYS A 57 3.44 -7.81 -1.87
CA CYS A 57 2.28 -7.05 -2.32
C CYS A 57 2.66 -5.87 -3.21
N GLU A 58 3.71 -5.13 -2.85
CA GLU A 58 4.22 -4.00 -3.64
C GLU A 58 4.72 -4.45 -5.01
N ARG A 59 5.45 -5.58 -5.09
CA ARG A 59 5.86 -6.19 -6.36
C ARG A 59 4.66 -6.54 -7.23
N ASP A 60 3.67 -7.22 -6.67
CA ASP A 60 2.50 -7.67 -7.42
C ASP A 60 1.63 -6.49 -7.86
N LEU A 61 1.41 -5.50 -6.99
CA LEU A 61 0.73 -4.25 -7.35
C LEU A 61 1.44 -3.50 -8.48
N LYS A 62 2.78 -3.50 -8.49
CA LYS A 62 3.56 -2.88 -9.57
C LYS A 62 3.30 -3.59 -10.91
N ILE A 63 3.33 -4.92 -10.93
CA ILE A 63 3.06 -5.73 -12.12
C ILE A 63 1.64 -5.46 -12.62
N TYR A 64 0.64 -5.44 -11.74
CA TYR A 64 -0.76 -5.17 -12.10
C TYR A 64 -0.97 -3.72 -12.56
N ALA A 65 -0.30 -2.75 -11.93
CA ALA A 65 -0.34 -1.37 -12.37
C ALA A 65 0.23 -1.22 -13.77
N GLU A 66 1.42 -1.76 -14.02
CA GLU A 66 2.10 -1.70 -15.32
C GLU A 66 1.28 -2.37 -16.44
N SER A 67 0.57 -3.47 -16.15
CA SER A 67 -0.31 -4.14 -17.12
C SER A 67 -1.54 -3.31 -17.51
N ASN A 68 -1.85 -2.26 -16.75
CA ASN A 68 -2.95 -1.33 -17.00
C ASN A 68 -2.45 0.10 -17.30
N ASP A 69 -1.20 0.26 -17.74
CA ASP A 69 -0.54 1.55 -18.00
C ASP A 69 -0.56 2.49 -16.78
N ALA A 70 -0.83 1.96 -15.59
CA ALA A 70 -0.84 2.67 -14.33
C ALA A 70 0.56 2.71 -13.70
N LYS A 71 0.73 3.53 -12.68
CA LYS A 71 2.01 3.70 -11.98
C LYS A 71 1.84 3.46 -10.49
N LEU A 72 2.84 2.81 -9.91
CA LEU A 72 2.93 2.59 -8.47
C LEU A 72 3.80 3.65 -7.81
N TYR A 73 3.30 4.18 -6.69
CA TYR A 73 3.98 5.16 -5.84
C TYR A 73 3.78 4.79 -4.37
N HIS A 74 4.48 5.48 -3.47
CA HIS A 74 4.18 5.55 -2.04
C HIS A 74 3.78 6.97 -1.64
N TYR A 75 3.11 7.13 -0.51
CA TYR A 75 2.77 8.44 0.03
C TYR A 75 3.34 8.59 1.43
N GLN A 76 4.04 9.68 1.69
CA GLN A 76 4.45 10.09 3.02
C GLN A 76 4.47 11.61 3.12
N ASP A 77 3.70 12.18 4.05
CA ASP A 77 3.72 13.60 4.32
C ASP A 77 4.65 13.98 5.49
N TYR A 78 4.82 15.28 5.73
CA TYR A 78 5.64 15.77 6.84
C TYR A 78 4.99 15.61 8.21
N ASN A 79 3.71 15.21 8.28
CA ASN A 79 3.02 14.85 9.52
C ASN A 79 3.16 13.35 9.84
N ASN A 80 4.04 12.64 9.12
CA ASN A 80 4.24 11.19 9.20
C ASN A 80 2.98 10.36 8.88
N ASN A 81 2.06 10.91 8.09
CA ASN A 81 1.04 10.08 7.47
C ASN A 81 1.66 9.36 6.28
N GLU A 82 1.47 8.06 6.24
CA GLU A 82 2.03 7.19 5.20
C GLU A 82 0.93 6.30 4.63
N ILE A 83 0.99 6.04 3.31
CA ILE A 83 0.22 5.02 2.61
C ILE A 83 1.24 4.09 1.95
N ASP A 84 1.11 2.80 2.21
CA ASP A 84 2.10 1.80 1.79
C ASP A 84 2.25 1.78 0.26
N ALA A 85 1.14 1.82 -0.47
CA ALA A 85 1.16 1.86 -1.93
C ALA A 85 0.04 2.75 -2.48
N VAL A 86 0.34 3.47 -3.56
CA VAL A 86 -0.60 4.29 -4.34
C VAL A 86 -0.51 3.87 -5.79
N VAL A 87 -1.64 3.51 -6.40
CA VAL A 87 -1.74 3.22 -7.83
C VAL A 87 -2.45 4.37 -8.52
N GLU A 88 -1.76 5.01 -9.47
CA GLU A 88 -2.30 6.10 -10.28
C GLU A 88 -2.55 5.61 -11.70
N MET A 89 -3.77 5.78 -12.16
CA MET A 89 -4.21 5.46 -13.51
C MET A 89 -3.81 6.57 -14.51
N PRO A 90 -3.76 6.26 -15.84
CA PRO A 90 -3.41 7.25 -16.86
C PRO A 90 -4.30 8.51 -16.88
N ASP A 91 -5.56 8.40 -16.44
CA ASP A 91 -6.50 9.53 -16.30
C ASP A 91 -6.25 10.38 -15.06
N GLY A 92 -5.22 10.02 -14.27
CA GLY A 92 -4.86 10.64 -13.01
C GLY A 92 -5.83 10.35 -11.86
N SER A 93 -6.76 9.40 -12.00
CA SER A 93 -7.45 8.81 -10.86
C SER A 93 -6.51 7.87 -10.11
N TRP A 94 -6.72 7.69 -8.81
CA TRP A 94 -5.80 6.88 -8.01
C TRP A 94 -6.50 6.15 -6.86
N GLY A 95 -5.86 5.09 -6.39
CA GLY A 95 -6.26 4.30 -5.24
C GLY A 95 -5.17 4.28 -4.18
N ALA A 96 -5.60 4.25 -2.89
CA ALA A 96 -4.74 4.14 -1.73
C ALA A 96 -4.80 2.73 -1.15
N PHE A 97 -3.63 2.12 -0.92
CA PHE A 97 -3.51 0.75 -0.45
C PHE A 97 -2.64 0.68 0.80
N GLU A 98 -3.20 0.08 1.86
CA GLU A 98 -2.45 -0.38 3.04
C GLU A 98 -2.23 -1.88 2.93
N ILE A 99 -1.10 -2.36 3.43
CA ILE A 99 -0.73 -3.78 3.39
C ILE A 99 -0.59 -4.27 4.81
N LYS A 100 -1.38 -5.27 5.19
CA LYS A 100 -1.39 -5.84 6.55
C LYS A 100 -1.40 -7.36 6.51
N LEU A 101 -0.53 -7.97 7.28
CA LEU A 101 -0.44 -9.43 7.34
C LEU A 101 -1.68 -10.01 8.04
N GLY A 102 -2.06 -9.46 9.19
CA GLY A 102 -3.09 -10.01 10.07
C GLY A 102 -4.40 -9.23 10.06
N ALA A 103 -5.51 -9.94 10.24
CA ALA A 103 -6.85 -9.35 10.31
C ALA A 103 -7.04 -8.42 11.52
N ASN A 104 -6.30 -8.62 12.61
CA ASN A 104 -6.31 -7.76 13.80
C ASN A 104 -5.76 -6.35 13.56
N GLN A 105 -5.14 -6.10 12.41
CA GLN A 105 -4.57 -4.80 12.03
C GLN A 105 -5.52 -3.97 11.15
N LEU A 106 -6.66 -4.54 10.72
CA LEU A 106 -7.54 -3.92 9.72
C LEU A 106 -8.21 -2.65 10.22
N ASP A 107 -8.64 -2.60 11.49
CA ASP A 107 -9.33 -1.44 12.04
C ASP A 107 -8.40 -0.22 12.09
N ALA A 108 -7.20 -0.39 12.63
CA ALA A 108 -6.19 0.67 12.69
C ALA A 108 -5.76 1.15 11.29
N ALA A 109 -5.64 0.21 10.33
CA ALA A 109 -5.29 0.55 8.95
C ALA A 109 -6.42 1.33 8.25
N ALA A 110 -7.68 0.95 8.46
CA ALA A 110 -8.83 1.67 7.92
C ALA A 110 -8.93 3.08 8.49
N GLU A 111 -8.83 3.24 9.81
CA GLU A 111 -8.83 4.55 10.48
C GLU A 111 -7.70 5.46 9.95
N LYS A 112 -6.50 4.91 9.73
CA LYS A 112 -5.36 5.62 9.16
C LYS A 112 -5.69 6.12 7.75
N LEU A 113 -6.18 5.25 6.85
CA LEU A 113 -6.54 5.61 5.48
C LEU A 113 -7.63 6.69 5.44
N ILE A 114 -8.68 6.53 6.24
CA ILE A 114 -9.78 7.51 6.33
C ILE A 114 -9.27 8.85 6.84
N ARG A 115 -8.42 8.87 7.86
CA ARG A 115 -7.83 10.10 8.39
C ARG A 115 -7.02 10.83 7.32
N ILE A 116 -6.18 10.14 6.57
CA ILE A 116 -5.39 10.72 5.49
C ILE A 116 -6.30 11.25 4.38
N ASN A 117 -7.29 10.44 3.95
CA ASN A 117 -8.27 10.86 2.96
C ASN A 117 -9.02 12.14 3.37
N ASN A 118 -9.48 12.22 4.62
CA ASN A 118 -10.15 13.40 5.15
C ASN A 118 -9.25 14.65 5.13
N GLY A 119 -7.95 14.48 5.35
CA GLY A 119 -6.96 15.55 5.21
C GLY A 119 -6.85 16.02 3.76
N ILE A 120 -6.81 15.11 2.81
CA ILE A 120 -6.74 15.42 1.37
C ILE A 120 -8.03 16.10 0.87
N VAL A 121 -9.20 15.64 1.32
CA VAL A 121 -10.50 16.22 0.95
C VAL A 121 -10.65 17.65 1.48
N LYS A 122 -10.09 17.96 2.65
CA LYS A 122 -10.09 19.32 3.22
C LYS A 122 -9.19 20.30 2.47
N ASP A 123 -8.21 19.82 1.72
CA ASP A 123 -7.38 20.66 0.88
C ASP A 123 -8.17 21.03 -0.39
N PRO A 124 -8.46 22.34 -0.67
CA PRO A 124 -9.21 22.75 -1.86
C PRO A 124 -8.57 22.30 -3.18
N LYS A 125 -7.30 21.96 -3.16
CA LYS A 125 -6.54 21.47 -4.32
C LYS A 125 -6.20 19.98 -4.20
N GLY A 126 -6.62 19.33 -3.13
CA GLY A 126 -6.45 17.91 -2.92
C GLY A 126 -7.32 17.11 -3.89
N LYS A 127 -6.77 16.04 -4.44
CA LYS A 127 -7.52 15.10 -5.28
C LYS A 127 -7.66 13.80 -4.48
N PRO A 128 -8.85 13.48 -3.94
CA PRO A 128 -9.03 12.29 -3.12
C PRO A 128 -8.90 11.00 -3.95
N PRO A 129 -8.52 9.89 -3.32
CA PRO A 129 -8.50 8.58 -3.96
C PRO A 129 -9.91 8.13 -4.35
N LYS A 130 -9.99 7.31 -5.39
CA LYS A 130 -11.23 6.63 -5.81
C LYS A 130 -11.56 5.44 -4.93
N VAL A 131 -10.54 4.83 -4.33
CA VAL A 131 -10.69 3.67 -3.45
C VAL A 131 -9.68 3.74 -2.30
N LEU A 132 -10.14 3.38 -1.11
CA LEU A 132 -9.32 3.06 0.05
C LEU A 132 -9.36 1.55 0.22
N CYS A 133 -8.22 0.90 0.15
CA CYS A 133 -8.11 -0.55 0.14
C CYS A 133 -7.07 -1.05 1.13
N ILE A 134 -7.36 -2.17 1.80
CA ILE A 134 -6.40 -2.90 2.62
C ILE A 134 -6.16 -4.27 2.00
N ILE A 135 -4.92 -4.55 1.64
CA ILE A 135 -4.50 -5.88 1.22
C ILE A 135 -4.14 -6.66 2.48
N CYS A 136 -4.87 -7.76 2.72
CA CYS A 136 -4.69 -8.56 3.93
C CYS A 136 -4.17 -9.96 3.60
N GLY A 137 -3.07 -10.36 4.25
CA GLY A 137 -2.46 -11.69 4.06
C GLY A 137 -3.32 -12.84 4.57
N LEU A 138 -4.02 -12.62 5.68
CA LEU A 138 -4.80 -13.65 6.39
C LEU A 138 -6.32 -13.42 6.28
N SER A 139 -6.79 -12.80 5.20
CA SER A 139 -8.21 -12.72 4.86
C SER A 139 -8.57 -13.78 3.82
N ASN A 140 -9.75 -14.40 3.97
CA ASN A 140 -10.25 -15.42 3.05
C ASN A 140 -11.27 -14.88 2.05
N ALA A 141 -11.69 -13.63 2.18
CA ALA A 141 -12.71 -13.02 1.34
C ALA A 141 -12.46 -11.54 1.12
N SER A 142 -12.87 -11.04 -0.05
CA SER A 142 -12.95 -9.61 -0.32
C SER A 142 -14.29 -9.08 0.16
N TYR A 143 -14.30 -7.92 0.81
CA TYR A 143 -15.50 -7.27 1.28
C TYR A 143 -15.32 -5.76 1.43
N VAL A 144 -16.43 -5.04 1.49
CA VAL A 144 -16.45 -3.62 1.81
C VAL A 144 -16.85 -3.45 3.27
N ARG A 145 -16.05 -2.74 4.03
CA ARG A 145 -16.31 -2.40 5.43
C ARG A 145 -17.45 -1.36 5.52
N PRO A 146 -18.14 -1.26 6.68
CA PRO A 146 -19.17 -0.22 6.89
C PRO A 146 -18.66 1.22 6.69
N ASP A 147 -17.37 1.46 6.89
CA ASP A 147 -16.70 2.75 6.70
C ASP A 147 -16.29 3.01 5.23
N GLY A 148 -16.62 2.10 4.31
CA GLY A 148 -16.34 2.21 2.88
C GLY A 148 -14.95 1.74 2.46
N VAL A 149 -14.09 1.32 3.39
CA VAL A 149 -12.77 0.76 3.08
C VAL A 149 -12.94 -0.67 2.55
N VAL A 150 -12.30 -0.96 1.43
CA VAL A 150 -12.29 -2.29 0.82
C VAL A 150 -11.20 -3.15 1.44
N VAL A 151 -11.49 -4.39 1.78
CA VAL A 151 -10.50 -5.38 2.22
C VAL A 151 -10.42 -6.48 1.18
N VAL A 152 -9.20 -6.79 0.74
CA VAL A 152 -8.94 -7.85 -0.24
C VAL A 152 -7.80 -8.75 0.22
N PRO A 153 -7.93 -10.08 0.12
CA PRO A 153 -6.78 -10.96 0.27
C PRO A 153 -5.86 -10.80 -0.95
N ILE A 154 -4.54 -10.96 -0.74
CA ILE A 154 -3.58 -10.88 -1.85
C ILE A 154 -3.93 -11.86 -2.98
N THR A 155 -4.46 -13.03 -2.64
CA THR A 155 -4.87 -14.08 -3.59
C THR A 155 -6.05 -13.70 -4.49
N ALA A 156 -6.77 -12.63 -4.16
CA ALA A 156 -7.88 -12.10 -4.98
C ALA A 156 -7.40 -11.02 -5.98
N LEU A 157 -6.17 -10.52 -5.83
CA LEU A 157 -5.61 -9.57 -6.78
C LEU A 157 -5.26 -10.27 -8.10
N ARG A 158 -5.69 -9.67 -9.19
CA ARG A 158 -5.43 -10.15 -10.56
C ARG A 158 -5.25 -8.95 -11.49
N ASN A 159 -4.55 -9.17 -12.59
CA ASN A 159 -4.48 -8.26 -13.73
C ASN A 159 -5.67 -8.47 -14.68
#